data_c5bba3ad71ec37a9b8f08b8ea745b071
#
_entry.id   c5bba3ad71ec37a9b8f08b8ea745b071
#
_cell.length_a   1.000
_cell.length_b   1.000
_cell.length_c   1.000
_cell.angle_alpha   90.00
_cell.angle_beta   90.00
_cell.angle_gamma   90.00
#
_symmetry.space_group_name_H-M   'P 1'
#
loop_
_entity.id
_entity.type
_entity.pdbx_description
1 polymer ?
#
loop_
_entity_poly.entity_id
_entity_poly.type
_entity_poly.pdbx_seq_one_letter_code
_entity_poly.pdbx_strand_id
1 'polypeptide(L)'
;MRKLKKFWFTCLVAVISLTVLATSVSAQWVFWEPLTYFNSSTWAKADGYSNGSMFNCTWRANNVSFVGNGQMRLAITSPSYNKFDCAEYRSTGFYSYGYYEVKMKPAKNTGIVSSFFTYTGPSDGKPWDEIDIEFLGRNTTQVQFNYYKNGVGGHEKVINLGFDASAGYHTYAFDWQPNYIKWYVDGQLKHTVTGSPSTLPSHAGKIMANIWNGTGVDGWLGAYNGANPLYAYYDHIKYTSN
;
A
#
# COMPACT_ATOMS: atom_id res chain seq x y z
N MET A 1 35.87 23.43 -85.91
CA MET A 1 36.23 22.53 -84.78
C MET A 1 35.42 22.96 -83.52
N ARG A 2 34.34 22.23 -83.15
CA ARG A 2 33.49 22.51 -82.03
C ARG A 2 34.01 21.69 -80.81
N LYS A 3 34.39 22.36 -79.72
CA LYS A 3 34.82 21.73 -78.50
C LYS A 3 33.58 21.29 -77.66
N LEU A 4 33.43 19.98 -77.45
CA LEU A 4 32.44 19.42 -76.49
C LEU A 4 32.90 19.70 -75.07
N LYS A 5 32.07 20.37 -74.25
CA LYS A 5 32.24 20.46 -72.83
C LYS A 5 31.58 19.24 -72.14
N LYS A 6 32.39 18.45 -71.43
CA LYS A 6 31.90 17.36 -70.59
C LYS A 6 31.34 17.96 -69.28
N PHE A 7 30.04 17.75 -69.01
CA PHE A 7 29.42 18.01 -67.72
C PHE A 7 29.58 16.76 -66.82
N TRP A 8 30.21 16.92 -65.69
CA TRP A 8 30.26 15.91 -64.68
C TRP A 8 29.07 16.15 -63.68
N PHE A 9 28.12 15.19 -63.62
CA PHE A 9 27.08 15.16 -62.60
C PHE A 9 27.63 14.41 -61.43
N THR A 10 27.86 15.11 -60.30
CA THR A 10 28.19 14.50 -59.04
C THR A 10 26.88 14.16 -58.27
N CYS A 11 26.52 12.88 -58.23
CA CYS A 11 25.39 12.41 -57.42
C CYS A 11 25.83 12.41 -55.94
N LEU A 12 25.24 13.29 -55.15
CA LEU A 12 25.41 13.29 -53.69
C LEU A 12 24.39 12.29 -53.09
N VAL A 13 24.88 11.13 -52.68
CA VAL A 13 24.04 10.15 -51.95
C VAL A 13 24.02 10.55 -50.49
N ALA A 14 22.90 11.11 -50.02
CA ALA A 14 22.66 11.37 -48.59
C ALA A 14 22.28 10.06 -47.92
N VAL A 15 23.18 9.52 -47.10
CA VAL A 15 22.89 8.39 -46.22
C VAL A 15 22.16 8.91 -44.97
N ILE A 16 20.84 8.71 -44.93
CA ILE A 16 20.05 8.98 -43.74
C ILE A 16 20.22 7.78 -42.80
N SER A 17 21.04 7.91 -41.77
CA SER A 17 21.14 6.93 -40.69
C SER A 17 19.93 7.06 -39.76
N LEU A 18 19.01 6.11 -39.85
CA LEU A 18 17.88 5.97 -38.93
C LEU A 18 18.38 5.34 -37.61
N THR A 19 18.64 6.16 -36.61
CA THR A 19 18.92 5.66 -35.25
C THR A 19 17.61 5.18 -34.61
N VAL A 20 17.39 3.87 -34.58
CA VAL A 20 16.31 3.25 -33.80
C VAL A 20 16.74 3.31 -32.32
N LEU A 21 16.14 4.21 -31.56
CA LEU A 21 16.23 4.20 -30.11
C LEU A 21 15.45 2.96 -29.61
N ALA A 22 16.15 1.88 -29.28
CA ALA A 22 15.58 0.75 -28.61
C ALA A 22 15.25 1.20 -27.15
N THR A 23 13.97 1.48 -26.86
CA THR A 23 13.48 1.60 -25.49
C THR A 23 13.51 0.19 -24.89
N SER A 24 14.40 -0.06 -23.94
CA SER A 24 14.36 -1.28 -23.16
C SER A 24 13.07 -1.26 -22.32
N VAL A 25 12.07 -2.05 -22.72
CA VAL A 25 10.93 -2.36 -21.87
C VAL A 25 11.48 -3.29 -20.80
N SER A 26 11.65 -2.79 -19.59
CA SER A 26 11.93 -3.62 -18.42
C SER A 26 10.76 -4.58 -18.24
N ALA A 27 11.04 -5.87 -18.05
CA ALA A 27 9.99 -6.84 -17.75
C ALA A 27 9.30 -6.44 -16.45
N GLN A 28 8.00 -6.17 -16.52
CA GLN A 28 7.20 -5.83 -15.35
C GLN A 28 7.08 -7.07 -14.44
N TRP A 29 7.55 -6.96 -13.20
CA TRP A 29 7.42 -8.04 -12.22
C TRP A 29 6.10 -7.90 -11.47
N VAL A 30 5.31 -8.99 -11.42
CA VAL A 30 4.03 -9.04 -10.72
C VAL A 30 4.15 -10.02 -9.56
N PHE A 31 3.85 -9.55 -8.37
CA PHE A 31 3.69 -10.36 -7.18
C PHE A 31 2.19 -10.48 -6.85
N TRP A 32 1.70 -11.70 -6.79
CA TRP A 32 0.32 -12.02 -6.43
C TRP A 32 0.29 -12.91 -5.20
N GLU A 33 -0.35 -12.45 -4.13
CA GLU A 33 -0.55 -13.21 -2.90
C GLU A 33 -2.04 -13.45 -2.68
N PRO A 34 -2.52 -14.68 -2.89
CA PRO A 34 -3.95 -15.02 -2.79
C PRO A 34 -4.44 -15.15 -1.34
N LEU A 35 -3.56 -15.04 -0.35
CA LEU A 35 -3.86 -15.10 1.09
C LEU A 35 -4.61 -16.38 1.51
N THR A 36 -4.35 -17.51 0.85
CA THR A 36 -4.99 -18.81 1.13
C THR A 36 -4.34 -19.57 2.27
N TYR A 37 -3.05 -19.30 2.53
CA TYR A 37 -2.26 -19.90 3.60
C TYR A 37 -1.11 -18.99 3.99
N PHE A 38 -0.46 -19.28 5.11
CA PHE A 38 0.73 -18.53 5.55
C PHE A 38 1.97 -19.02 4.82
N ASN A 39 2.54 -18.17 3.97
CA ASN A 39 3.83 -18.41 3.34
C ASN A 39 4.93 -17.67 4.12
N SER A 40 5.63 -18.37 5.01
CA SER A 40 6.67 -17.79 5.87
C SER A 40 7.95 -17.38 5.13
N SER A 41 8.12 -17.77 3.86
CA SER A 41 9.26 -17.32 3.06
C SER A 41 9.12 -15.89 2.56
N THR A 42 7.88 -15.42 2.39
CA THR A 42 7.55 -14.09 1.86
C THR A 42 6.87 -13.17 2.87
N TRP A 43 6.30 -13.74 3.94
CA TRP A 43 5.51 -13.01 4.92
C TRP A 43 5.90 -13.32 6.35
N ALA A 44 5.67 -12.35 7.23
CA ALA A 44 5.81 -12.47 8.67
C ALA A 44 4.53 -11.98 9.37
N LYS A 45 4.25 -12.58 10.52
CA LYS A 45 3.22 -12.15 11.46
C LYS A 45 3.90 -11.45 12.63
N ALA A 46 3.47 -10.24 12.99
CA ALA A 46 3.97 -9.57 14.17
C ALA A 46 3.54 -10.33 15.44
N ASP A 47 4.44 -10.47 16.41
CA ASP A 47 4.15 -11.18 17.66
C ASP A 47 4.95 -10.65 18.84
N GLY A 48 4.29 -10.54 20.01
CA GLY A 48 4.90 -10.32 21.30
C GLY A 48 5.31 -8.88 21.63
N TYR A 49 4.94 -7.88 20.82
CA TYR A 49 5.26 -6.47 21.06
C TYR A 49 4.11 -5.53 20.71
N SER A 50 4.21 -4.27 21.12
CA SER A 50 3.34 -3.17 20.74
C SER A 50 4.17 -2.05 20.10
N ASN A 51 3.60 -1.30 19.19
CA ASN A 51 4.24 -0.08 18.67
C ASN A 51 4.20 1.06 19.72
N GLY A 52 3.48 0.86 20.83
CA GLY A 52 3.37 1.85 21.90
C GLY A 52 2.50 3.06 21.52
N SER A 53 2.61 4.16 22.29
CA SER A 53 1.88 5.40 22.03
C SER A 53 0.37 5.17 21.84
N MET A 54 -0.17 5.38 20.65
CA MET A 54 -1.59 5.27 20.34
C MET A 54 -2.09 3.83 20.15
N PHE A 55 -1.21 2.83 20.04
CA PHE A 55 -1.59 1.41 19.85
C PHE A 55 -1.93 0.77 21.21
N ASN A 56 -3.22 0.54 21.46
CA ASN A 56 -3.69 -0.05 22.72
C ASN A 56 -3.78 -1.57 22.67
N CYS A 57 -2.77 -2.22 22.08
CA CYS A 57 -2.76 -3.67 21.95
C CYS A 57 -1.35 -4.23 21.78
N THR A 58 -1.24 -5.55 21.97
CA THR A 58 -0.05 -6.33 21.64
C THR A 58 -0.29 -7.07 20.34
N TRP A 59 0.67 -7.00 19.41
CA TRP A 59 0.62 -7.80 18.20
C TRP A 59 0.73 -9.28 18.53
N ARG A 60 -0.14 -10.10 17.93
CA ARG A 60 -0.16 -11.55 18.12
C ARG A 60 -0.26 -12.30 16.80
N ALA A 61 0.70 -13.19 16.58
CA ALA A 61 0.72 -14.05 15.38
C ALA A 61 -0.56 -14.89 15.24
N ASN A 62 -1.15 -15.32 16.37
CA ASN A 62 -2.38 -16.09 16.39
C ASN A 62 -3.63 -15.27 15.96
N ASN A 63 -3.55 -13.94 15.99
CA ASN A 63 -4.60 -13.07 15.50
C ASN A 63 -4.56 -12.88 13.97
N VAL A 64 -3.54 -13.44 13.31
CA VAL A 64 -3.46 -13.58 11.84
C VAL A 64 -3.81 -15.01 11.48
N SER A 65 -4.99 -15.23 10.91
CA SER A 65 -5.49 -16.55 10.53
C SER A 65 -5.87 -16.58 9.06
N PHE A 66 -5.76 -17.77 8.45
CA PHE A 66 -6.22 -18.05 7.10
C PHE A 66 -7.48 -18.90 7.21
N VAL A 67 -8.60 -18.33 6.79
CA VAL A 67 -9.90 -18.97 6.90
C VAL A 67 -10.27 -19.62 5.57
N GLY A 68 -11.15 -20.59 5.60
CA GLY A 68 -11.64 -21.26 4.37
C GLY A 68 -12.07 -20.23 3.31
N ASN A 69 -12.03 -20.60 2.05
CA ASN A 69 -12.31 -19.77 0.87
C ASN A 69 -11.20 -18.76 0.47
N GLY A 70 -9.95 -19.00 0.86
CA GLY A 70 -8.82 -18.19 0.38
C GLY A 70 -8.80 -16.77 0.93
N GLN A 71 -9.00 -16.63 2.24
CA GLN A 71 -9.03 -15.32 2.88
C GLN A 71 -8.14 -15.29 4.12
N MET A 72 -7.38 -14.24 4.27
CA MET A 72 -6.72 -13.89 5.52
C MET A 72 -7.69 -13.09 6.39
N ARG A 73 -7.72 -13.42 7.67
CA ARG A 73 -8.46 -12.70 8.69
C ARG A 73 -7.50 -12.15 9.74
N LEU A 74 -7.56 -10.85 9.94
CA LEU A 74 -6.87 -10.14 11.02
C LEU A 74 -7.87 -9.83 12.12
N ALA A 75 -7.49 -10.06 13.39
CA ALA A 75 -8.41 -9.96 14.52
C ALA A 75 -7.91 -8.99 15.60
N ILE A 76 -8.86 -8.31 16.26
CA ILE A 76 -8.70 -7.77 17.62
C ILE A 76 -9.39 -8.74 18.56
N THR A 77 -8.68 -9.19 19.59
CA THR A 77 -9.21 -10.07 20.64
C THR A 77 -8.83 -9.50 22.03
N SER A 78 -9.46 -10.01 23.07
CA SER A 78 -9.14 -9.61 24.44
C SER A 78 -8.78 -10.86 25.25
N PRO A 79 -7.52 -11.03 25.64
CA PRO A 79 -7.12 -12.15 26.50
C PRO A 79 -7.57 -11.97 27.95
N SER A 80 -7.84 -10.73 28.40
CA SER A 80 -8.35 -10.40 29.70
C SER A 80 -8.93 -8.98 29.73
N TYR A 81 -9.61 -8.59 30.81
CA TYR A 81 -10.22 -7.28 30.96
C TYR A 81 -9.22 -6.15 30.65
N ASN A 82 -9.61 -5.23 29.76
CA ASN A 82 -8.82 -4.07 29.30
C ASN A 82 -7.43 -4.40 28.71
N LYS A 83 -7.19 -5.65 28.29
CA LYS A 83 -6.01 -6.03 27.49
C LYS A 83 -6.46 -6.48 26.12
N PHE A 84 -5.79 -6.02 25.10
CA PHE A 84 -6.15 -6.31 23.72
C PHE A 84 -4.96 -6.86 22.95
N ASP A 85 -5.24 -7.83 22.11
CA ASP A 85 -4.34 -8.41 21.14
C ASP A 85 -4.81 -8.02 19.74
N CYS A 86 -3.88 -7.59 18.90
CA CYS A 86 -4.12 -7.12 17.54
C CYS A 86 -3.37 -7.98 16.51
N ALA A 87 -3.56 -7.70 15.24
CA ALA A 87 -2.92 -8.43 14.17
C ALA A 87 -2.20 -7.51 13.19
N GLU A 88 -0.98 -7.90 12.82
CA GLU A 88 -0.23 -7.29 11.75
C GLU A 88 0.43 -8.38 10.88
N TYR A 89 0.28 -8.23 9.56
CA TYR A 89 0.85 -9.09 8.52
C TYR A 89 1.74 -8.24 7.62
N ARG A 90 2.98 -8.68 7.38
CA ARG A 90 3.95 -7.88 6.65
C ARG A 90 4.84 -8.73 5.77
N SER A 91 5.24 -8.21 4.62
CA SER A 91 6.21 -8.86 3.76
C SER A 91 7.60 -8.93 4.42
N THR A 92 8.37 -9.99 4.10
CA THR A 92 9.77 -10.07 4.47
C THR A 92 10.66 -9.22 3.57
N GLY A 93 10.27 -9.07 2.29
CA GLY A 93 10.93 -8.25 1.29
C GLY A 93 10.48 -6.79 1.33
N PHE A 94 11.28 -5.94 0.69
CA PHE A 94 11.03 -4.51 0.49
C PHE A 94 10.69 -4.27 -0.98
N TYR A 95 9.68 -3.42 -1.22
CA TYR A 95 9.15 -3.09 -2.53
C TYR A 95 9.22 -1.58 -2.74
N SER A 96 9.52 -1.14 -3.97
CA SER A 96 9.68 0.26 -4.31
C SER A 96 8.54 0.73 -5.22
N TYR A 97 8.79 1.72 -6.06
CA TYR A 97 7.82 2.27 -7.00
C TYR A 97 7.05 1.18 -7.75
N GLY A 98 5.75 1.39 -7.90
CA GLY A 98 4.86 0.43 -8.56
C GLY A 98 3.40 0.59 -8.13
N TYR A 99 2.57 -0.34 -8.58
CA TYR A 99 1.15 -0.41 -8.27
C TYR A 99 0.91 -1.45 -7.18
N TYR A 100 0.30 -1.02 -6.08
CA TYR A 100 -0.02 -1.81 -4.90
C TYR A 100 -1.53 -1.94 -4.79
N GLU A 101 -2.04 -3.15 -4.64
CA GLU A 101 -3.46 -3.43 -4.59
C GLU A 101 -3.78 -4.42 -3.47
N VAL A 102 -4.89 -4.19 -2.81
CA VAL A 102 -5.49 -5.10 -1.84
C VAL A 102 -6.99 -5.22 -2.10
N LYS A 103 -7.52 -6.43 -2.01
CA LYS A 103 -8.97 -6.62 -1.90
C LYS A 103 -9.30 -7.00 -0.48
N MET A 104 -10.04 -6.14 0.21
CA MET A 104 -10.30 -6.27 1.64
C MET A 104 -11.70 -5.83 2.04
N LYS A 105 -12.11 -6.27 3.23
CA LYS A 105 -13.30 -5.84 3.95
C LYS A 105 -12.86 -5.42 5.36
N PRO A 106 -12.85 -4.11 5.68
CA PRO A 106 -12.42 -3.60 6.98
C PRO A 106 -13.43 -3.93 8.08
N ALA A 107 -12.98 -3.90 9.32
CA ALA A 107 -13.83 -4.02 10.49
C ALA A 107 -14.56 -2.70 10.77
N LYS A 108 -15.80 -2.80 11.29
CA LYS A 108 -16.60 -1.64 11.72
C LYS A 108 -16.74 -1.63 13.23
N ASN A 109 -16.15 -0.65 13.87
CA ASN A 109 -16.30 -0.32 15.28
C ASN A 109 -15.63 1.01 15.58
N THR A 110 -16.11 1.77 16.55
CA THR A 110 -15.40 2.96 17.02
C THR A 110 -14.05 2.59 17.65
N GLY A 111 -13.04 3.45 17.48
CA GLY A 111 -11.74 3.33 18.13
C GLY A 111 -10.77 2.32 17.50
N ILE A 112 -11.01 1.89 16.24
CA ILE A 112 -10.14 0.94 15.55
C ILE A 112 -9.73 1.42 14.16
N VAL A 113 -8.63 0.86 13.65
CA VAL A 113 -8.15 0.99 12.27
C VAL A 113 -8.02 -0.40 11.64
N SER A 114 -8.41 -0.52 10.37
CA SER A 114 -8.02 -1.62 9.46
C SER A 114 -7.28 -1.02 8.29
N SER A 115 -6.07 -1.49 7.95
CA SER A 115 -5.22 -0.82 6.96
C SER A 115 -4.55 -1.76 5.96
N PHE A 116 -4.11 -1.15 4.86
CA PHE A 116 -3.14 -1.66 3.91
C PHE A 116 -2.17 -0.54 3.56
N PHE A 117 -0.86 -0.80 3.67
CA PHE A 117 0.14 0.26 3.55
C PHE A 117 1.52 -0.29 3.16
N THR A 118 2.43 0.61 2.78
CA THR A 118 3.86 0.33 2.74
C THR A 118 4.55 1.07 3.87
N TYR A 119 5.55 0.44 4.48
CA TYR A 119 6.32 1.03 5.56
C TYR A 119 7.79 0.66 5.48
N THR A 120 8.65 1.64 5.73
CA THR A 120 10.04 1.46 6.14
C THR A 120 10.39 2.53 7.16
N GLY A 121 11.32 2.25 8.06
CA GLY A 121 11.64 3.20 9.11
C GLY A 121 12.88 2.83 9.92
N PRO A 122 13.09 3.47 11.09
CA PRO A 122 14.27 3.26 11.93
C PRO A 122 14.54 1.79 12.30
N SER A 123 13.49 0.98 12.48
CA SER A 123 13.63 -0.45 12.74
C SER A 123 14.24 -1.23 11.57
N ASP A 124 14.16 -0.68 10.35
CA ASP A 124 14.74 -1.22 9.13
C ASP A 124 16.06 -0.51 8.76
N GLY A 125 16.58 0.37 9.62
CA GLY A 125 17.77 1.20 9.36
C GLY A 125 17.57 2.23 8.25
N LYS A 126 16.34 2.70 8.05
CA LYS A 126 15.95 3.64 6.99
C LYS A 126 15.20 4.85 7.59
N PRO A 127 15.13 5.98 6.87
CA PRO A 127 14.15 7.01 7.17
C PRO A 127 12.73 6.47 7.10
N TRP A 128 11.82 7.01 7.89
CA TRP A 128 10.43 6.61 7.88
C TRP A 128 9.71 7.16 6.64
N ASP A 129 9.45 6.29 5.67
CA ASP A 129 8.58 6.53 4.51
C ASP A 129 7.42 5.52 4.56
N GLU A 130 6.19 6.01 4.30
CA GLU A 130 4.95 5.21 4.41
C GLU A 130 3.89 5.73 3.44
N ILE A 131 3.03 4.86 2.92
CA ILE A 131 1.88 5.21 2.08
C ILE A 131 0.71 4.36 2.54
N ASP A 132 -0.41 5.03 2.89
CA ASP A 132 -1.50 4.43 3.64
C ASP A 132 -2.82 4.38 2.90
N ILE A 133 -3.56 3.30 3.16
CA ILE A 133 -5.00 3.14 2.98
C ILE A 133 -5.55 2.70 4.33
N GLU A 134 -6.32 3.56 5.00
CA GLU A 134 -6.81 3.34 6.36
C GLU A 134 -8.33 3.44 6.43
N PHE A 135 -8.95 2.45 7.07
CA PHE A 135 -10.36 2.49 7.44
C PHE A 135 -10.47 2.78 8.93
N LEU A 136 -10.95 3.98 9.26
CA LEU A 136 -11.31 4.33 10.61
C LEU A 136 -12.67 3.67 10.90
N GLY A 137 -12.66 2.61 11.69
CA GLY A 137 -13.84 1.76 11.89
C GLY A 137 -15.09 2.49 12.39
N ARG A 138 -14.95 3.69 12.97
CA ARG A 138 -16.08 4.56 13.36
C ARG A 138 -16.95 4.99 12.20
N ASN A 139 -16.41 5.02 10.97
CA ASN A 139 -17.15 5.37 9.75
C ASN A 139 -16.56 4.66 8.52
N THR A 140 -17.02 3.47 8.24
CA THR A 140 -16.59 2.64 7.11
C THR A 140 -17.22 3.03 5.76
N THR A 141 -18.00 4.12 5.69
CA THR A 141 -18.42 4.74 4.42
C THR A 141 -17.35 5.69 3.86
N GLN A 142 -16.23 5.81 4.56
CA GLN A 142 -15.08 6.62 4.19
C GLN A 142 -13.79 5.79 4.26
N VAL A 143 -12.80 6.19 3.48
CA VAL A 143 -11.41 5.74 3.57
C VAL A 143 -10.50 6.96 3.77
N GLN A 144 -9.46 6.81 4.57
CA GLN A 144 -8.40 7.80 4.73
C GLN A 144 -7.17 7.34 3.96
N PHE A 145 -6.64 8.20 3.10
CA PHE A 145 -5.33 8.07 2.47
C PHE A 145 -4.34 8.97 3.18
N ASN A 146 -3.10 8.56 3.28
CA ASN A 146 -2.04 9.35 3.89
C ASN A 146 -0.67 8.93 3.33
N TYR A 147 0.36 9.69 3.62
CA TYR A 147 1.74 9.28 3.45
C TYR A 147 2.66 9.99 4.45
N TYR A 148 3.78 9.36 4.75
CA TYR A 148 4.87 9.95 5.53
C TYR A 148 6.13 10.01 4.69
N LYS A 149 6.80 11.14 4.74
CA LYS A 149 8.14 11.35 4.15
C LYS A 149 9.13 11.72 5.24
N ASN A 150 10.14 10.87 5.46
CA ASN A 150 11.14 11.04 6.53
C ASN A 150 10.48 11.24 7.92
N GLY A 151 9.36 10.55 8.19
CA GLY A 151 8.61 10.65 9.44
C GLY A 151 7.68 11.85 9.54
N VAL A 152 7.60 12.69 8.52
CA VAL A 152 6.65 13.81 8.46
C VAL A 152 5.37 13.35 7.79
N GLY A 153 4.26 13.31 8.53
CA GLY A 153 2.89 13.07 8.09
C GLY A 153 2.11 14.38 7.94
N GLY A 154 0.78 14.33 8.15
CA GLY A 154 -0.10 15.48 7.99
C GLY A 154 -0.61 15.64 6.56
N HIS A 155 -0.67 14.53 5.81
CA HIS A 155 -1.11 14.49 4.42
C HIS A 155 -2.43 13.73 4.25
N GLU A 156 -3.21 13.63 5.35
CA GLU A 156 -4.44 12.85 5.39
C GLU A 156 -5.48 13.39 4.41
N LYS A 157 -6.06 12.46 3.65
CA LYS A 157 -7.18 12.75 2.74
C LYS A 157 -8.30 11.74 2.96
N VAL A 158 -9.42 12.21 3.52
CA VAL A 158 -10.64 11.42 3.68
C VAL A 158 -11.47 11.47 2.40
N ILE A 159 -11.90 10.31 1.93
CA ILE A 159 -12.71 10.11 0.72
C ILE A 159 -14.01 9.42 1.10
N ASN A 160 -15.15 9.99 0.69
CA ASN A 160 -16.45 9.33 0.76
C ASN A 160 -16.55 8.25 -0.33
N LEU A 161 -16.92 7.03 0.05
CA LEU A 161 -16.93 5.89 -0.85
C LEU A 161 -18.23 5.76 -1.65
N GLY A 162 -19.37 6.21 -1.08
CA GLY A 162 -20.69 5.96 -1.63
C GLY A 162 -21.29 4.59 -1.26
N PHE A 163 -20.54 3.80 -0.47
CA PHE A 163 -20.95 2.49 0.07
C PHE A 163 -20.30 2.29 1.46
N ASP A 164 -20.77 1.27 2.20
CA ASP A 164 -20.14 0.85 3.46
C ASP A 164 -19.11 -0.25 3.18
N ALA A 165 -17.82 0.06 3.28
CA ALA A 165 -16.72 -0.86 3.01
C ALA A 165 -16.76 -2.11 3.92
N SER A 166 -17.35 -2.03 5.11
CA SER A 166 -17.50 -3.17 6.02
C SER A 166 -18.56 -4.18 5.59
N ALA A 167 -19.43 -3.82 4.63
CA ALA A 167 -20.49 -4.68 4.14
C ALA A 167 -20.00 -5.73 3.11
N GLY A 168 -18.91 -5.47 2.40
CA GLY A 168 -18.41 -6.31 1.34
C GLY A 168 -16.94 -6.14 1.04
N TYR A 169 -16.41 -6.96 0.12
CA TYR A 169 -15.04 -6.82 -0.37
C TYR A 169 -14.99 -5.81 -1.51
N HIS A 170 -14.04 -4.90 -1.41
CA HIS A 170 -13.72 -3.91 -2.43
C HIS A 170 -12.21 -3.89 -2.67
N THR A 171 -11.80 -3.41 -3.84
CA THR A 171 -10.41 -3.28 -4.22
C THR A 171 -9.92 -1.86 -3.94
N TYR A 172 -8.82 -1.76 -3.21
CA TYR A 172 -8.15 -0.51 -2.90
C TYR A 172 -6.72 -0.59 -3.38
N ALA A 173 -6.22 0.52 -3.96
CA ALA A 173 -4.88 0.50 -4.51
C ALA A 173 -4.21 1.87 -4.42
N PHE A 174 -2.87 1.88 -4.50
CA PHE A 174 -2.11 3.08 -4.82
C PHE A 174 -1.04 2.78 -5.87
N ASP A 175 -0.85 3.75 -6.78
CA ASP A 175 0.23 3.80 -7.76
C ASP A 175 1.27 4.80 -7.24
N TRP A 176 2.40 4.27 -6.80
CA TRP A 176 3.50 5.03 -6.26
C TRP A 176 4.62 5.19 -7.28
N GLN A 177 4.91 6.43 -7.63
CA GLN A 177 5.92 6.80 -8.62
C GLN A 177 6.87 7.87 -8.04
N PRO A 178 8.05 8.11 -8.65
CA PRO A 178 8.96 9.14 -8.18
C PRO A 178 8.37 10.55 -8.11
N ASN A 179 7.32 10.83 -8.89
CA ASN A 179 6.74 12.17 -9.05
C ASN A 179 5.24 12.26 -8.69
N TYR A 180 4.62 11.14 -8.28
CA TYR A 180 3.24 11.15 -7.79
C TYR A 180 2.91 9.92 -6.93
N ILE A 181 1.82 10.03 -6.16
CA ILE A 181 1.07 8.92 -5.58
C ILE A 181 -0.39 9.10 -5.99
N LYS A 182 -1.00 8.05 -6.53
CA LYS A 182 -2.41 8.02 -6.92
C LYS A 182 -3.12 6.91 -6.17
N TRP A 183 -4.27 7.21 -5.55
CA TRP A 183 -5.09 6.22 -4.86
C TRP A 183 -6.36 5.90 -5.62
N TYR A 184 -6.73 4.63 -5.61
CA TYR A 184 -7.87 4.08 -6.35
C TYR A 184 -8.78 3.29 -5.43
N VAL A 185 -10.09 3.29 -5.74
CA VAL A 185 -11.12 2.45 -5.14
C VAL A 185 -11.89 1.79 -6.27
N ASP A 186 -11.96 0.47 -6.30
CA ASP A 186 -12.60 -0.32 -7.36
C ASP A 186 -12.14 0.12 -8.76
N GLY A 187 -10.83 0.33 -8.92
CA GLY A 187 -10.20 0.79 -10.17
C GLY A 187 -10.41 2.25 -10.52
N GLN A 188 -11.20 2.99 -9.75
CA GLN A 188 -11.46 4.42 -9.99
C GLN A 188 -10.48 5.31 -9.21
N LEU A 189 -9.79 6.21 -9.91
CA LEU A 189 -8.92 7.21 -9.29
C LEU A 189 -9.72 8.11 -8.34
N LYS A 190 -9.28 8.21 -7.07
CA LYS A 190 -9.93 9.00 -6.03
C LYS A 190 -9.09 10.17 -5.53
N HIS A 191 -7.77 10.02 -5.54
CA HIS A 191 -6.86 11.07 -5.07
C HIS A 191 -5.52 11.01 -5.79
N THR A 192 -4.88 12.16 -5.96
CA THR A 192 -3.54 12.28 -6.53
C THR A 192 -2.75 13.32 -5.74
N VAL A 193 -1.52 12.96 -5.38
CA VAL A 193 -0.51 13.89 -4.90
C VAL A 193 0.65 13.87 -5.88
N THR A 194 1.13 15.05 -6.28
CA THR A 194 2.30 15.22 -7.15
C THR A 194 3.45 15.82 -6.35
N GLY A 195 4.67 15.43 -6.68
CA GLY A 195 5.86 15.90 -5.97
C GLY A 195 7.15 15.40 -6.62
N SER A 196 8.13 15.12 -5.79
CA SER A 196 9.45 14.60 -6.18
C SER A 196 9.95 13.64 -5.10
N PRO A 197 11.04 12.89 -5.32
CA PRO A 197 11.64 12.03 -4.28
C PRO A 197 12.09 12.76 -3.02
N SER A 198 12.22 14.09 -3.06
CA SER A 198 12.49 14.90 -1.87
C SER A 198 11.24 15.20 -1.02
N THR A 199 10.05 15.15 -1.61
CA THR A 199 8.77 15.47 -0.96
C THR A 199 7.82 14.27 -0.83
N LEU A 200 8.03 13.22 -1.61
CA LEU A 200 7.25 11.98 -1.57
C LEU A 200 8.09 10.82 -1.04
N PRO A 201 7.47 9.76 -0.50
CA PRO A 201 8.15 8.51 -0.17
C PRO A 201 9.04 8.03 -1.31
N SER A 202 10.27 7.62 -0.98
CA SER A 202 11.27 7.22 -1.99
C SER A 202 12.11 6.01 -1.55
N HIS A 203 11.95 5.55 -0.31
CA HIS A 203 12.63 4.36 0.21
C HIS A 203 11.72 3.16 0.08
N ALA A 204 12.25 2.06 -0.47
CA ALA A 204 11.52 0.79 -0.53
C ALA A 204 11.03 0.37 0.86
N GLY A 205 9.76 -0.01 0.95
CA GLY A 205 9.08 -0.41 2.17
C GLY A 205 8.54 -1.84 2.11
N LYS A 206 8.22 -2.40 3.27
CA LYS A 206 7.45 -3.64 3.37
C LYS A 206 6.00 -3.37 3.02
N ILE A 207 5.34 -4.33 2.39
CA ILE A 207 3.89 -4.33 2.22
C ILE A 207 3.30 -4.84 3.52
N MET A 208 2.34 -4.10 4.08
CA MET A 208 1.79 -4.36 5.40
C MET A 208 0.27 -4.26 5.42
N ALA A 209 -0.35 -5.04 6.29
CA ALA A 209 -1.77 -4.96 6.63
C ALA A 209 -1.94 -5.17 8.13
N ASN A 210 -2.81 -4.39 8.77
CA ASN A 210 -3.07 -4.56 10.19
C ASN A 210 -4.51 -4.23 10.59
N ILE A 211 -4.87 -4.64 11.78
CA ILE A 211 -6.04 -4.18 12.53
C ILE A 211 -5.60 -3.92 13.97
N TRP A 212 -5.97 -2.76 14.52
CA TRP A 212 -5.61 -2.37 15.88
C TRP A 212 -6.63 -1.41 16.50
N ASN A 213 -6.65 -1.32 17.82
CA ASN A 213 -7.46 -0.36 18.57
C ASN A 213 -6.58 0.73 19.18
N GLY A 214 -7.12 1.95 19.20
CA GLY A 214 -6.41 3.14 19.68
C GLY A 214 -6.65 3.47 21.14
N THR A 215 -5.75 4.29 21.69
CA THR A 215 -5.90 4.99 22.97
C THR A 215 -5.29 6.38 22.89
N GLY A 216 -5.94 7.38 23.51
CA GLY A 216 -5.47 8.77 23.47
C GLY A 216 -5.63 9.47 22.12
N VAL A 217 -6.35 8.86 21.17
CA VAL A 217 -6.60 9.35 19.80
C VAL A 217 -8.10 9.36 19.45
N ASP A 218 -8.95 9.53 20.46
CA ASP A 218 -10.42 9.46 20.33
C ASP A 218 -10.96 10.52 19.32
N GLY A 219 -10.30 11.66 19.20
CA GLY A 219 -10.66 12.68 18.22
C GLY A 219 -10.55 12.17 16.79
N TRP A 220 -9.59 11.28 16.52
CA TRP A 220 -9.34 10.67 15.21
C TRP A 220 -10.15 9.39 15.02
N LEU A 221 -10.07 8.43 15.95
CA LEU A 221 -10.66 7.09 15.80
C LEU A 221 -12.04 6.93 16.44
N GLY A 222 -12.47 7.87 17.33
CA GLY A 222 -13.50 7.63 18.33
C GLY A 222 -12.96 6.80 19.49
N ALA A 223 -13.63 6.84 20.64
CA ALA A 223 -13.26 6.03 21.77
C ALA A 223 -13.51 4.54 21.50
N TYR A 224 -12.51 3.70 21.81
CA TYR A 224 -12.68 2.26 21.69
C TYR A 224 -13.59 1.74 22.80
N ASN A 225 -14.65 1.04 22.43
CA ASN A 225 -15.69 0.57 23.35
C ASN A 225 -15.43 -0.84 23.92
N GLY A 226 -14.26 -1.45 23.67
CA GLY A 226 -13.90 -2.77 24.16
C GLY A 226 -14.51 -3.94 23.39
N ALA A 227 -15.25 -3.69 22.30
CA ALA A 227 -15.86 -4.75 21.52
C ALA A 227 -14.81 -5.70 20.93
N ASN A 228 -14.98 -6.98 21.16
CA ASN A 228 -14.14 -8.05 20.65
C ASN A 228 -14.91 -9.39 20.63
N PRO A 229 -14.60 -10.34 19.73
CA PRO A 229 -13.61 -10.19 18.68
C PRO A 229 -14.09 -9.28 17.54
N LEU A 230 -13.17 -8.53 16.90
CA LEU A 230 -13.40 -7.77 15.70
C LEU A 230 -12.51 -8.29 14.58
N TYR A 231 -12.97 -8.24 13.33
CA TYR A 231 -12.28 -8.87 12.21
C TYR A 231 -12.22 -7.96 10.98
N ALA A 232 -11.05 -7.83 10.40
CA ALA A 232 -10.85 -7.38 9.03
C ALA A 232 -10.47 -8.58 8.16
N TYR A 233 -10.94 -8.61 6.90
CA TYR A 233 -10.72 -9.71 5.98
C TYR A 233 -10.01 -9.22 4.73
N TYR A 234 -9.08 -10.03 4.23
CA TYR A 234 -8.26 -9.74 3.06
C TYR A 234 -8.33 -10.93 2.10
N ASP A 235 -8.69 -10.66 0.85
CA ASP A 235 -8.85 -11.68 -0.21
C ASP A 235 -7.50 -11.90 -0.93
N HIS A 236 -6.85 -10.82 -1.37
CA HIS A 236 -5.55 -10.88 -1.98
C HIS A 236 -4.77 -9.58 -1.81
N ILE A 237 -3.45 -9.69 -2.00
CA ILE A 237 -2.54 -8.56 -2.17
C ILE A 237 -1.81 -8.74 -3.50
N LYS A 238 -1.68 -7.65 -4.26
CA LYS A 238 -0.94 -7.60 -5.51
C LYS A 238 0.04 -6.44 -5.51
N TYR A 239 1.23 -6.69 -6.04
CA TYR A 239 2.19 -5.65 -6.37
C TYR A 239 2.66 -5.84 -7.80
N THR A 240 2.77 -4.74 -8.54
CA THR A 240 3.30 -4.73 -9.90
C THR A 240 4.39 -3.67 -9.97
N SER A 241 5.62 -4.08 -10.27
CA SER A 241 6.74 -3.13 -10.42
C SER A 241 6.57 -2.26 -11.67
N ASN A 242 7.27 -1.16 -11.71
CA ASN A 242 7.42 -0.37 -12.93
C ASN A 242 8.30 -1.05 -13.95
#